data_ff12be94d20b1ff209b929416721f1f7
#
_entry.id   ff12be94d20b1ff209b929416721f1f7
#
_cell.length_a   1.000
_cell.length_b   1.000
_cell.length_c   1.000
_cell.angle_alpha   90.00
_cell.angle_beta   90.00
_cell.angle_gamma   90.00
#
_symmetry.space_group_name_H-M   'P 1'
#
loop_
_entity.id
_entity.type
_entity.pdbx_description
1 polymer ?
#
loop_
_entity_poly.entity_id
_entity_poly.type
_entity_poly.pdbx_seq_one_letter_code
_entity_poly.pdbx_strand_id
1 'polypeptide(L)'
;MVAGSLTDVVSDDLLAATRPRHPVRHPLEDLAGWLRDRGSRTELVGAATTEISGITLSSQRVSPGDLYAALPGSRAHGAAYAADALTGGAVAVLTDPDGATHLGSRVPVIVVERPRAVLGALSAHVYGDPASRLRMIGVTGTQGKTTTTRLADAALLAAGVRSAVIGTVGTRIAGIDVKTALTTPEAPDLHGLFARMVEDDVVDCLMEVSSHALVMGRVDGVVFDVAVFTNLGRDHLDFHRDLEDYFQAKAALFTAERARRGLVNVDDEHGRRLLGQADIPVLTFSAAGSDADWRAVDVELSASGSRFTAIGPDGSAHPTSVALPGDFNVANALAAVAASVEAGYDADLLTAGLAAAGGVPGRLERVEAGQDFTVVVDYSHKPDALTAALATLRPLTAGRVIVVLGAGGDRDPGKRPIMGGVVSQGADVLIVTDDNPRTEAPDAIRAAVLAGTRAGRAEVVEIGDRRLAIREAVRRASPGDIVLIAGKGHETGQEIDGVVHPFDDRVVAAEELAAR
;
A
#
# COMPACT_ATOMS: atom_id res chain seq x y z
N MET A 1 26.32 -34.41 -1.91
CA MET A 1 25.45 -33.61 -1.04
C MET A 1 25.43 -32.21 -1.65
N VAL A 2 24.32 -31.89 -2.33
CA VAL A 2 24.12 -30.62 -3.03
C VAL A 2 23.61 -29.63 -2.00
N ALA A 3 24.36 -28.56 -1.77
CA ALA A 3 23.90 -27.43 -0.98
C ALA A 3 22.84 -26.68 -1.80
N GLY A 4 21.57 -26.97 -1.58
CA GLY A 4 20.48 -26.11 -2.02
C GLY A 4 20.60 -24.77 -1.32
N SER A 5 20.65 -23.69 -2.09
CA SER A 5 20.85 -22.34 -1.58
C SER A 5 19.62 -21.93 -0.74
N LEU A 6 19.85 -21.27 0.38
CA LEU A 6 18.80 -20.71 1.24
C LEU A 6 17.88 -19.71 0.51
N THR A 7 18.30 -19.21 -0.66
CA THR A 7 17.52 -18.34 -1.53
C THR A 7 16.38 -19.06 -2.26
N ASP A 8 16.53 -20.33 -2.60
CA ASP A 8 15.53 -21.10 -3.34
C ASP A 8 14.36 -21.51 -2.45
N VAL A 9 14.63 -21.89 -1.18
CA VAL A 9 13.60 -22.27 -0.20
C VAL A 9 12.69 -21.10 0.18
N VAL A 10 13.24 -19.87 0.28
CA VAL A 10 12.46 -18.67 0.60
C VAL A 10 11.57 -18.24 -0.57
N SER A 11 11.93 -18.54 -1.83
CA SER A 11 11.14 -18.18 -2.99
C SER A 11 9.90 -19.07 -3.18
N ASP A 12 10.02 -20.37 -2.92
CA ASP A 12 8.93 -21.34 -3.07
C ASP A 12 7.85 -21.15 -2.00
N ASP A 13 8.22 -20.88 -0.74
CA ASP A 13 7.27 -20.58 0.34
C ASP A 13 6.47 -19.30 0.07
N LEU A 14 7.11 -18.27 -0.50
CA LEU A 14 6.45 -17.01 -0.85
C LEU A 14 5.46 -17.19 -2.01
N LEU A 15 5.80 -17.99 -3.01
CA LEU A 15 4.94 -18.27 -4.15
C LEU A 15 3.70 -19.07 -3.70
N ALA A 16 3.91 -20.11 -2.88
CA ALA A 16 2.84 -20.93 -2.31
C ALA A 16 1.87 -20.10 -1.44
N ALA A 17 2.35 -19.06 -0.75
CA ALA A 17 1.52 -18.20 0.09
C ALA A 17 0.62 -17.22 -0.72
N THR A 18 0.96 -16.95 -1.98
CA THR A 18 0.24 -15.98 -2.84
C THR A 18 -0.66 -16.64 -3.90
N ARG A 19 -0.72 -17.97 -3.93
CA ARG A 19 -1.49 -18.75 -4.90
C ARG A 19 -2.52 -19.64 -4.22
N PRO A 20 -3.67 -19.96 -4.89
CA PRO A 20 -4.61 -20.94 -4.38
C PRO A 20 -3.95 -22.34 -4.33
N ARG A 21 -4.33 -23.15 -3.34
CA ARG A 21 -3.88 -24.54 -3.20
C ARG A 21 -4.60 -25.47 -4.18
N HIS A 22 -5.83 -25.11 -4.56
CA HIS A 22 -6.70 -25.88 -5.43
C HIS A 22 -7.16 -25.02 -6.62
N PRO A 23 -6.24 -24.71 -7.58
CA PRO A 23 -6.56 -23.81 -8.69
C PRO A 23 -7.59 -24.45 -9.62
N VAL A 24 -8.46 -23.61 -10.18
CA VAL A 24 -9.33 -23.98 -11.31
C VAL A 24 -8.45 -24.30 -12.51
N ARG A 25 -8.89 -25.20 -13.37
CA ARG A 25 -8.19 -25.56 -14.61
C ARG A 25 -9.04 -25.23 -15.80
N HIS A 26 -8.41 -24.68 -16.83
CA HIS A 26 -9.04 -24.28 -18.09
C HIS A 26 -8.23 -24.78 -19.26
N PRO A 27 -8.86 -25.45 -20.25
CA PRO A 27 -8.23 -25.66 -21.56
C PRO A 27 -7.84 -24.30 -22.17
N LEU A 28 -6.69 -24.25 -22.83
CA LEU A 28 -6.19 -23.02 -23.45
C LEU A 28 -7.16 -22.44 -24.49
N GLU A 29 -7.89 -23.33 -25.20
CA GLU A 29 -8.92 -22.94 -26.18
C GLU A 29 -10.10 -22.21 -25.54
N ASP A 30 -10.50 -22.59 -24.31
CA ASP A 30 -11.58 -21.94 -23.58
C ASP A 30 -11.18 -20.51 -23.21
N LEU A 31 -9.93 -20.29 -22.76
CA LEU A 31 -9.39 -18.96 -22.48
C LEU A 31 -9.34 -18.10 -23.76
N ALA A 32 -8.90 -18.68 -24.86
CA ALA A 32 -8.89 -17.98 -26.17
C ALA A 32 -10.31 -17.67 -26.67
N GLY A 33 -11.26 -18.57 -26.47
CA GLY A 33 -12.69 -18.37 -26.75
C GLY A 33 -13.26 -17.24 -25.90
N TRP A 34 -13.03 -17.28 -24.59
CA TRP A 34 -13.47 -16.25 -23.64
C TRP A 34 -12.97 -14.84 -24.00
N LEU A 35 -11.72 -14.73 -24.49
CA LEU A 35 -11.16 -13.46 -24.98
C LEU A 35 -11.85 -12.97 -26.24
N ARG A 36 -12.17 -13.88 -27.21
CA ARG A 36 -12.89 -13.54 -28.45
C ARG A 36 -14.30 -13.05 -28.17
N ASP A 37 -15.02 -13.70 -27.25
CA ASP A 37 -16.38 -13.33 -26.85
C ASP A 37 -16.46 -11.92 -26.24
N ARG A 38 -15.33 -11.43 -25.70
CA ARG A 38 -15.15 -10.05 -25.19
C ARG A 38 -14.60 -9.07 -26.21
N GLY A 39 -14.60 -9.45 -27.48
CA GLY A 39 -14.19 -8.59 -28.60
C GLY A 39 -12.66 -8.47 -28.78
N SER A 40 -11.85 -9.30 -28.10
CA SER A 40 -10.42 -9.34 -28.34
C SER A 40 -10.12 -10.14 -29.60
N ARG A 41 -9.38 -9.54 -30.54
CA ARG A 41 -8.82 -10.28 -31.65
C ARG A 41 -7.78 -11.26 -31.15
N THR A 42 -8.14 -12.54 -31.12
CA THR A 42 -7.35 -13.58 -30.45
C THR A 42 -7.06 -14.72 -31.44
N GLU A 43 -5.78 -15.03 -31.60
CA GLU A 43 -5.29 -16.21 -32.32
C GLU A 43 -4.75 -17.24 -31.30
N LEU A 44 -4.99 -18.51 -31.57
CA LEU A 44 -4.47 -19.63 -30.79
C LEU A 44 -3.56 -20.47 -31.67
N VAL A 45 -2.32 -20.63 -31.25
CA VAL A 45 -1.29 -21.43 -31.95
C VAL A 45 -0.88 -22.59 -31.06
N GLY A 46 -0.74 -23.78 -31.63
CA GLY A 46 -0.27 -24.97 -30.90
C GLY A 46 -1.40 -25.79 -30.25
N ALA A 47 -1.09 -26.50 -29.15
CA ALA A 47 -2.00 -27.47 -28.51
C ALA A 47 -3.14 -26.78 -27.77
N ALA A 48 -4.33 -26.79 -28.32
CA ALA A 48 -5.53 -26.12 -27.81
C ALA A 48 -6.02 -26.67 -26.46
N THR A 49 -5.82 -27.96 -26.22
CA THR A 49 -6.25 -28.68 -25.00
C THR A 49 -5.26 -28.57 -23.83
N THR A 50 -4.22 -27.72 -23.94
CA THR A 50 -3.29 -27.49 -22.84
C THR A 50 -4.02 -26.92 -21.64
N GLU A 51 -3.90 -27.59 -20.48
CA GLU A 51 -4.55 -27.20 -19.23
C GLU A 51 -3.78 -26.06 -18.54
N ILE A 52 -4.48 -24.97 -18.26
CA ILE A 52 -3.96 -23.79 -17.54
C ILE A 52 -4.54 -23.77 -16.13
N SER A 53 -3.69 -23.65 -15.11
CA SER A 53 -4.08 -23.58 -13.70
C SER A 53 -3.66 -22.27 -12.99
N GLY A 54 -2.98 -21.37 -13.70
CA GLY A 54 -2.54 -20.09 -13.17
C GLY A 54 -2.02 -19.19 -14.28
N ILE A 55 -1.63 -17.97 -13.92
CA ILE A 55 -1.06 -16.99 -14.84
C ILE A 55 0.01 -16.17 -14.12
N THR A 56 1.10 -15.84 -14.81
CA THR A 56 2.21 -15.05 -14.25
C THR A 56 2.85 -14.10 -15.27
N LEU A 57 3.37 -12.98 -14.79
CA LEU A 57 4.22 -12.03 -15.54
C LEU A 57 5.71 -12.30 -15.36
N SER A 58 6.10 -13.13 -14.39
CA SER A 58 7.49 -13.34 -14.03
C SER A 58 7.96 -14.72 -14.49
N SER A 59 9.02 -14.75 -15.31
CA SER A 59 9.68 -16.00 -15.69
C SER A 59 10.40 -16.71 -14.53
N GLN A 60 10.64 -15.98 -13.42
CA GLN A 60 11.29 -16.51 -12.21
C GLN A 60 10.29 -16.97 -11.14
N ARG A 61 8.99 -16.67 -11.29
CA ARG A 61 7.92 -16.97 -10.34
C ARG A 61 6.82 -17.78 -11.03
N VAL A 62 7.22 -18.75 -11.79
CA VAL A 62 6.33 -19.65 -12.52
C VAL A 62 5.95 -20.82 -11.61
N SER A 63 4.68 -21.20 -11.62
CA SER A 63 4.20 -22.45 -11.07
C SER A 63 3.85 -23.45 -12.20
N PRO A 64 4.00 -24.78 -11.99
CA PRO A 64 3.61 -25.76 -12.98
C PRO A 64 2.14 -25.57 -13.42
N GLY A 65 1.91 -25.47 -14.73
CA GLY A 65 0.59 -25.22 -15.30
C GLY A 65 0.25 -23.75 -15.55
N ASP A 66 1.17 -22.81 -15.31
CA ASP A 66 0.96 -21.39 -15.55
C ASP A 66 0.91 -21.04 -17.05
N LEU A 67 0.07 -20.07 -17.38
CA LEU A 67 0.14 -19.25 -18.58
C LEU A 67 1.15 -18.11 -18.32
N TYR A 68 2.26 -18.09 -19.05
CA TYR A 68 3.21 -16.98 -18.95
C TYR A 68 2.77 -15.80 -19.82
N ALA A 69 2.47 -14.66 -19.21
CA ALA A 69 2.10 -13.43 -19.91
C ALA A 69 3.36 -12.63 -20.31
N ALA A 70 3.80 -12.85 -21.54
CA ALA A 70 4.99 -12.25 -22.16
C ALA A 70 4.65 -10.90 -22.79
N LEU A 71 4.63 -9.83 -22.00
CA LEU A 71 4.23 -8.49 -22.42
C LEU A 71 5.40 -7.69 -23.03
N PRO A 72 5.10 -6.71 -23.93
CA PRO A 72 6.05 -5.67 -24.28
C PRO A 72 6.49 -4.90 -23.03
N GLY A 73 7.79 -4.79 -22.79
CA GLY A 73 8.38 -4.05 -21.68
C GLY A 73 9.23 -2.87 -22.17
N SER A 74 9.57 -1.95 -21.28
CA SER A 74 10.37 -0.75 -21.60
C SER A 74 11.84 -1.05 -21.94
N ARG A 75 12.39 -2.18 -21.47
CA ARG A 75 13.79 -2.59 -21.69
C ARG A 75 13.93 -3.80 -22.60
N ALA A 76 13.00 -4.74 -22.50
CA ALA A 76 12.97 -5.96 -23.29
C ALA A 76 11.53 -6.46 -23.41
N HIS A 77 11.24 -7.19 -24.49
CA HIS A 77 9.97 -7.89 -24.63
C HIS A 77 9.96 -9.14 -23.75
N GLY A 78 8.84 -9.41 -23.06
CA GLY A 78 8.68 -10.58 -22.19
C GLY A 78 8.92 -11.92 -22.89
N ALA A 79 8.66 -12.00 -24.22
CA ALA A 79 8.93 -13.19 -25.01
C ALA A 79 10.40 -13.65 -24.99
N ALA A 80 11.35 -12.74 -24.75
CA ALA A 80 12.76 -13.08 -24.58
C ALA A 80 13.02 -14.01 -23.38
N TYR A 81 12.13 -14.03 -22.41
CA TYR A 81 12.21 -14.86 -21.19
C TYR A 81 11.28 -16.07 -21.22
N ALA A 82 10.63 -16.34 -22.36
CA ALA A 82 9.67 -17.43 -22.47
C ALA A 82 10.30 -18.82 -22.28
N ALA A 83 11.57 -19.00 -22.73
CA ALA A 83 12.28 -20.25 -22.54
C ALA A 83 12.51 -20.55 -21.05
N ASP A 84 12.86 -19.55 -20.25
CA ASP A 84 13.04 -19.67 -18.80
C ASP A 84 11.71 -19.99 -18.13
N ALA A 85 10.63 -19.29 -18.52
CA ALA A 85 9.28 -19.53 -17.99
C ALA A 85 8.79 -20.96 -18.28
N LEU A 86 8.99 -21.47 -19.51
CA LEU A 86 8.65 -22.83 -19.88
C LEU A 86 9.47 -23.87 -19.11
N THR A 87 10.76 -23.60 -18.89
CA THR A 87 11.63 -24.44 -18.07
C THR A 87 11.16 -24.46 -16.60
N GLY A 88 10.66 -23.33 -16.11
CA GLY A 88 10.07 -23.18 -14.76
C GLY A 88 8.70 -23.83 -14.59
N GLY A 89 8.07 -24.34 -15.68
CA GLY A 89 6.81 -25.06 -15.61
C GLY A 89 5.62 -24.37 -16.26
N ALA A 90 5.80 -23.21 -16.91
CA ALA A 90 4.76 -22.63 -17.76
C ALA A 90 4.43 -23.59 -18.92
N VAL A 91 3.15 -23.71 -19.24
CA VAL A 91 2.68 -24.65 -20.27
C VAL A 91 2.19 -23.96 -21.53
N ALA A 92 1.99 -22.64 -21.48
CA ALA A 92 1.58 -21.80 -22.60
C ALA A 92 2.06 -20.36 -22.40
N VAL A 93 1.99 -19.55 -23.48
CA VAL A 93 2.36 -18.14 -23.46
C VAL A 93 1.20 -17.29 -23.96
N LEU A 94 0.94 -16.15 -23.29
CA LEU A 94 0.11 -15.05 -23.80
C LEU A 94 1.04 -13.93 -24.27
N THR A 95 0.90 -13.47 -25.52
CA THR A 95 1.75 -12.40 -26.04
C THR A 95 1.06 -11.62 -27.16
N ASP A 96 1.74 -10.60 -27.69
CA ASP A 96 1.35 -9.90 -28.90
C ASP A 96 1.94 -10.54 -30.17
N PRO A 97 1.59 -10.05 -31.39
CA PRO A 97 2.11 -10.59 -32.64
C PRO A 97 3.64 -10.54 -32.74
N ASP A 98 4.28 -9.48 -32.23
CA ASP A 98 5.75 -9.35 -32.24
C ASP A 98 6.39 -10.42 -31.34
N GLY A 99 5.90 -10.58 -30.13
CA GLY A 99 6.36 -11.60 -29.20
C GLY A 99 6.20 -13.02 -29.74
N ALA A 100 5.12 -13.29 -30.45
CA ALA A 100 4.85 -14.59 -31.06
C ALA A 100 5.93 -15.00 -32.08
N THR A 101 6.54 -14.05 -32.79
CA THR A 101 7.61 -14.33 -33.74
C THR A 101 8.89 -14.86 -33.09
N HIS A 102 9.07 -14.62 -31.80
CA HIS A 102 10.24 -15.07 -31.04
C HIS A 102 10.04 -16.44 -30.41
N LEU A 103 8.84 -17.01 -30.51
CA LEU A 103 8.50 -18.29 -29.89
C LEU A 103 8.62 -19.44 -30.89
N GLY A 104 9.10 -20.59 -30.42
CA GLY A 104 9.17 -21.78 -31.25
C GLY A 104 7.78 -22.35 -31.58
N SER A 105 7.62 -22.97 -32.76
CA SER A 105 6.35 -23.49 -33.27
C SER A 105 5.69 -24.60 -32.42
N ARG A 106 6.36 -25.09 -31.37
CA ARG A 106 5.84 -26.13 -30.46
C ARG A 106 5.24 -25.58 -29.18
N VAL A 107 5.39 -24.29 -28.91
CA VAL A 107 4.86 -23.66 -27.70
C VAL A 107 3.40 -23.31 -27.94
N PRO A 108 2.45 -23.69 -27.09
CA PRO A 108 1.08 -23.21 -27.14
C PRO A 108 1.03 -21.71 -26.82
N VAL A 109 0.41 -20.91 -27.70
CA VAL A 109 0.41 -19.44 -27.58
C VAL A 109 -0.99 -18.88 -27.83
N ILE A 110 -1.43 -18.00 -26.93
CA ILE A 110 -2.52 -17.05 -27.18
C ILE A 110 -1.90 -15.74 -27.65
N VAL A 111 -2.24 -15.30 -28.86
CA VAL A 111 -1.79 -14.04 -29.43
C VAL A 111 -2.92 -13.03 -29.43
N VAL A 112 -2.69 -11.85 -28.84
CA VAL A 112 -3.63 -10.72 -28.80
C VAL A 112 -2.88 -9.42 -29.09
N GLU A 113 -3.55 -8.43 -29.69
CA GLU A 113 -2.89 -7.16 -30.08
C GLU A 113 -2.32 -6.38 -28.86
N ARG A 114 -3.04 -6.39 -27.75
CA ARG A 114 -2.67 -5.65 -26.52
C ARG A 114 -2.81 -6.54 -25.29
N PRO A 115 -1.83 -7.41 -25.01
CA PRO A 115 -1.94 -8.38 -23.93
C PRO A 115 -2.08 -7.73 -22.54
N ARG A 116 -1.53 -6.53 -22.29
CA ARG A 116 -1.74 -5.79 -21.04
C ARG A 116 -3.21 -5.43 -20.82
N ALA A 117 -3.94 -5.07 -21.87
CA ALA A 117 -5.33 -4.64 -21.75
C ALA A 117 -6.30 -5.79 -21.39
N VAL A 118 -5.94 -7.03 -21.69
CA VAL A 118 -6.77 -8.20 -21.35
C VAL A 118 -6.32 -8.90 -20.08
N LEU A 119 -5.11 -8.59 -19.59
CA LEU A 119 -4.43 -9.35 -18.53
C LEU A 119 -5.23 -9.41 -17.23
N GLY A 120 -5.80 -8.28 -16.78
CA GLY A 120 -6.54 -8.21 -15.51
C GLY A 120 -7.78 -9.08 -15.54
N ALA A 121 -8.65 -8.87 -16.54
CA ALA A 121 -9.86 -9.66 -16.69
C ALA A 121 -9.57 -11.14 -16.96
N LEU A 122 -8.51 -11.44 -17.73
CA LEU A 122 -8.08 -12.83 -17.95
C LEU A 122 -7.57 -13.48 -16.67
N SER A 123 -6.81 -12.74 -15.84
CA SER A 123 -6.35 -13.24 -14.55
C SER A 123 -7.51 -13.56 -13.61
N ALA A 124 -8.53 -12.68 -13.56
CA ALA A 124 -9.76 -12.94 -12.81
C ALA A 124 -10.41 -14.25 -13.27
N HIS A 125 -10.57 -14.42 -14.57
CA HIS A 125 -11.20 -15.59 -15.17
C HIS A 125 -10.41 -16.88 -14.92
N VAL A 126 -9.08 -16.86 -15.07
CA VAL A 126 -8.19 -18.02 -14.79
C VAL A 126 -8.35 -18.50 -13.35
N TYR A 127 -8.54 -17.60 -12.39
CA TYR A 127 -8.74 -17.96 -10.99
C TYR A 127 -10.22 -18.09 -10.57
N GLY A 128 -11.17 -18.10 -11.52
CA GLY A 128 -12.60 -18.30 -11.26
C GLY A 128 -13.30 -17.10 -10.63
N ASP A 129 -12.91 -15.90 -11.03
CA ASP A 129 -13.49 -14.61 -10.61
C ASP A 129 -13.55 -14.44 -9.07
N PRO A 130 -12.45 -14.67 -8.33
CA PRO A 130 -12.45 -14.78 -6.87
C PRO A 130 -12.87 -13.49 -6.17
N ALA A 131 -12.61 -12.31 -6.74
CA ALA A 131 -13.00 -11.03 -6.17
C ALA A 131 -14.52 -10.91 -6.01
N SER A 132 -15.32 -11.59 -6.85
CA SER A 132 -16.79 -11.59 -6.76
C SER A 132 -17.33 -12.33 -5.53
N ARG A 133 -16.50 -13.13 -4.88
CA ARG A 133 -16.80 -13.91 -3.67
C ARG A 133 -16.33 -13.25 -2.39
N LEU A 134 -15.65 -12.11 -2.51
CA LEU A 134 -15.16 -11.28 -1.42
C LEU A 134 -15.95 -9.96 -1.39
N ARG A 135 -16.09 -9.39 -0.23
CA ARG A 135 -16.52 -8.00 -0.09
C ARG A 135 -15.30 -7.11 -0.24
N MET A 136 -15.28 -6.29 -1.29
CA MET A 136 -14.12 -5.56 -1.73
C MET A 136 -14.21 -4.08 -1.33
N ILE A 137 -13.27 -3.59 -0.52
CA ILE A 137 -13.13 -2.17 -0.20
C ILE A 137 -11.81 -1.66 -0.76
N GLY A 138 -11.88 -0.75 -1.74
CA GLY A 138 -10.73 -0.16 -2.39
C GLY A 138 -10.48 1.28 -1.92
N VAL A 139 -9.28 1.59 -1.43
CA VAL A 139 -8.93 2.93 -0.94
C VAL A 139 -7.89 3.57 -1.85
N THR A 140 -8.23 4.72 -2.46
CA THR A 140 -7.31 5.55 -3.24
C THR A 140 -7.14 6.93 -2.62
N GLY A 141 -6.10 7.63 -3.02
CA GLY A 141 -5.71 8.97 -2.54
C GLY A 141 -4.20 9.12 -2.55
N THR A 142 -3.69 10.28 -2.23
CA THR A 142 -2.24 10.49 -2.06
C THR A 142 -1.77 9.94 -0.72
N GLN A 143 -2.46 10.30 0.36
CA GLN A 143 -2.17 9.87 1.73
C GLN A 143 -3.39 9.19 2.37
N GLY A 144 -3.19 8.52 3.49
CA GLY A 144 -4.26 7.90 4.27
C GLY A 144 -4.63 6.47 3.86
N LYS A 145 -4.30 6.00 2.65
CA LYS A 145 -4.67 4.66 2.14
C LYS A 145 -4.33 3.54 3.12
N THR A 146 -3.07 3.44 3.52
CA THR A 146 -2.58 2.40 4.43
C THR A 146 -3.26 2.47 5.78
N THR A 147 -3.39 3.67 6.33
CA THR A 147 -4.03 3.86 7.65
C THR A 147 -5.49 3.44 7.59
N THR A 148 -6.24 3.90 6.59
CA THR A 148 -7.66 3.56 6.42
C THR A 148 -7.87 2.05 6.25
N THR A 149 -7.12 1.40 5.35
CA THR A 149 -7.26 -0.05 5.12
C THR A 149 -6.88 -0.87 6.34
N ARG A 150 -5.79 -0.51 7.05
CA ARG A 150 -5.34 -1.21 8.26
C ARG A 150 -6.27 -1.01 9.45
N LEU A 151 -6.83 0.19 9.62
CA LEU A 151 -7.82 0.45 10.68
C LEU A 151 -9.10 -0.35 10.44
N ALA A 152 -9.61 -0.36 9.21
CA ALA A 152 -10.79 -1.15 8.88
C ALA A 152 -10.56 -2.67 9.06
N ASP A 153 -9.42 -3.19 8.60
CA ASP A 153 -9.04 -4.59 8.81
C ASP A 153 -8.92 -4.94 10.30
N ALA A 154 -8.30 -4.07 11.10
CA ALA A 154 -8.16 -4.28 12.54
C ALA A 154 -9.52 -4.28 13.25
N ALA A 155 -10.44 -3.37 12.86
CA ALA A 155 -11.80 -3.31 13.39
C ALA A 155 -12.59 -4.58 13.06
N LEU A 156 -12.52 -5.04 11.81
CA LEU A 156 -13.19 -6.26 11.35
C LEU A 156 -12.65 -7.51 12.05
N LEU A 157 -11.32 -7.65 12.16
CA LEU A 157 -10.70 -8.77 12.89
C LEU A 157 -11.10 -8.79 14.37
N ALA A 158 -11.11 -7.62 15.03
CA ALA A 158 -11.57 -7.50 16.43
C ALA A 158 -13.05 -7.86 16.58
N ALA A 159 -13.85 -7.62 15.55
CA ALA A 159 -15.25 -8.04 15.44
C ALA A 159 -15.44 -9.53 15.08
N GLY A 160 -14.35 -10.30 14.96
CA GLY A 160 -14.39 -11.72 14.61
C GLY A 160 -14.57 -12.01 13.12
N VAL A 161 -14.47 -11.00 12.25
CA VAL A 161 -14.57 -11.16 10.80
C VAL A 161 -13.22 -11.58 10.23
N ARG A 162 -13.21 -12.63 9.41
CA ARG A 162 -12.00 -13.05 8.67
C ARG A 162 -11.76 -12.09 7.50
N SER A 163 -10.99 -11.07 7.73
CA SER A 163 -10.63 -10.06 6.74
C SER A 163 -9.21 -10.24 6.22
N ALA A 164 -8.93 -9.60 5.09
CA ALA A 164 -7.60 -9.47 4.52
C ALA A 164 -7.32 -8.01 4.14
N VAL A 165 -6.04 -7.63 4.15
CA VAL A 165 -5.61 -6.32 3.70
C VAL A 165 -4.42 -6.44 2.75
N ILE A 166 -4.47 -5.69 1.63
CA ILE A 166 -3.39 -5.57 0.64
C ILE A 166 -2.93 -4.12 0.60
N GLY A 167 -1.64 -3.87 0.83
CA GLY A 167 -1.15 -2.50 0.80
C GLY A 167 0.36 -2.35 0.96
N THR A 168 0.79 -1.14 1.23
CA THR A 168 2.20 -0.73 1.34
C THR A 168 2.93 -1.47 2.48
N VAL A 169 2.24 -1.76 3.58
CA VAL A 169 2.78 -2.54 4.71
C VAL A 169 2.81 -4.05 4.42
N GLY A 170 2.54 -4.45 3.18
CA GLY A 170 2.40 -5.85 2.79
C GLY A 170 0.94 -6.33 2.83
N THR A 171 0.77 -7.61 2.55
CA THR A 171 -0.53 -8.29 2.58
C THR A 171 -0.69 -9.04 3.90
N ARG A 172 -1.90 -9.03 4.46
CA ARG A 172 -2.28 -9.86 5.61
C ARG A 172 -3.57 -10.59 5.28
N ILE A 173 -3.61 -11.89 5.47
CA ILE A 173 -4.76 -12.75 5.19
C ILE A 173 -5.20 -13.39 6.51
N ALA A 174 -6.41 -13.11 6.97
CA ALA A 174 -6.95 -13.62 8.23
C ALA A 174 -5.97 -13.47 9.43
N GLY A 175 -5.29 -12.33 9.52
CA GLY A 175 -4.32 -12.02 10.57
C GLY A 175 -2.89 -12.52 10.33
N ILE A 176 -2.61 -13.27 9.25
CA ILE A 176 -1.28 -13.80 8.92
C ILE A 176 -0.63 -12.92 7.83
N ASP A 177 0.59 -12.45 8.10
CA ASP A 177 1.33 -11.63 7.15
C ASP A 177 1.87 -12.46 5.98
N VAL A 178 1.63 -11.94 4.76
CA VAL A 178 2.13 -12.49 3.48
C VAL A 178 2.96 -11.41 2.80
N LYS A 179 4.19 -11.71 2.47
CA LYS A 179 5.08 -10.75 1.82
C LYS A 179 4.65 -10.47 0.39
N THR A 180 4.40 -9.21 0.05
CA THR A 180 4.14 -8.73 -1.31
C THR A 180 5.07 -7.58 -1.65
N ALA A 181 5.46 -7.47 -2.93
CA ALA A 181 6.48 -6.50 -3.35
C ALA A 181 5.92 -5.11 -3.68
N LEU A 182 4.64 -5.01 -3.97
CA LEU A 182 3.98 -3.78 -4.45
C LEU A 182 2.79 -3.44 -3.55
N THR A 183 2.55 -2.13 -3.38
CA THR A 183 1.35 -1.62 -2.69
C THR A 183 0.05 -2.19 -3.26
N THR A 184 -0.03 -2.27 -4.59
CA THR A 184 -1.08 -2.94 -5.34
C THR A 184 -0.39 -3.92 -6.29
N PRO A 185 -0.48 -5.25 -6.05
CA PRO A 185 0.17 -6.27 -6.88
C PRO A 185 -0.24 -6.21 -8.35
N GLU A 186 0.55 -6.81 -9.24
CA GLU A 186 0.16 -7.05 -10.64
C GLU A 186 -1.06 -7.98 -10.69
N ALA A 187 -1.89 -7.83 -11.71
CA ALA A 187 -3.17 -8.54 -11.80
C ALA A 187 -3.09 -10.07 -11.63
N PRO A 188 -2.11 -10.78 -12.21
CA PRO A 188 -1.93 -12.22 -11.96
C PRO A 188 -1.73 -12.57 -10.48
N ASP A 189 -0.87 -11.82 -9.80
CA ASP A 189 -0.59 -12.04 -8.38
C ASP A 189 -1.79 -11.64 -7.51
N LEU A 190 -2.47 -10.54 -7.89
CA LEU A 190 -3.63 -10.02 -7.17
C LEU A 190 -4.81 -11.00 -7.19
N HIS A 191 -5.17 -11.52 -8.36
CA HIS A 191 -6.26 -12.49 -8.48
C HIS A 191 -5.90 -13.85 -7.87
N GLY A 192 -4.61 -14.23 -7.89
CA GLY A 192 -4.10 -15.39 -7.16
C GLY A 192 -4.28 -15.23 -5.65
N LEU A 193 -3.96 -14.05 -5.09
CA LEU A 193 -4.21 -13.72 -3.67
C LEU A 193 -5.70 -13.77 -3.32
N PHE A 194 -6.58 -13.22 -4.17
CA PHE A 194 -8.02 -13.30 -3.93
C PHE A 194 -8.52 -14.76 -3.92
N ALA A 195 -8.06 -15.59 -4.84
CA ALA A 195 -8.41 -17.01 -4.84
C ALA A 195 -7.91 -17.71 -3.57
N ARG A 196 -6.72 -17.38 -3.08
CA ARG A 196 -6.20 -17.87 -1.81
C ARG A 196 -7.02 -17.38 -0.62
N MET A 197 -7.44 -16.12 -0.60
CA MET A 197 -8.32 -15.56 0.45
C MET A 197 -9.64 -16.31 0.53
N VAL A 198 -10.23 -16.62 -0.63
CA VAL A 198 -11.48 -17.41 -0.71
C VAL A 198 -11.29 -18.83 -0.15
N GLU A 199 -10.15 -19.48 -0.43
CA GLU A 199 -9.83 -20.80 0.16
C GLU A 199 -9.60 -20.74 1.67
N ASP A 200 -9.15 -19.61 2.19
CA ASP A 200 -8.93 -19.39 3.62
C ASP A 200 -10.16 -18.79 4.32
N ASP A 201 -11.36 -18.88 3.71
CA ASP A 201 -12.65 -18.39 4.23
C ASP A 201 -12.62 -16.90 4.62
N VAL A 202 -11.84 -16.09 3.92
CA VAL A 202 -11.88 -14.63 4.06
C VAL A 202 -13.17 -14.10 3.45
N VAL A 203 -13.81 -13.17 4.15
CA VAL A 203 -15.06 -12.54 3.73
C VAL A 203 -14.80 -11.17 3.09
N ASP A 204 -13.88 -10.39 3.66
CA ASP A 204 -13.58 -9.02 3.25
C ASP A 204 -12.13 -8.85 2.82
N CYS A 205 -11.93 -8.11 1.75
CA CYS A 205 -10.60 -7.66 1.33
C CYS A 205 -10.57 -6.14 1.22
N LEU A 206 -9.73 -5.53 2.06
CA LEU A 206 -9.45 -4.10 2.05
C LEU A 206 -8.14 -3.87 1.33
N MET A 207 -8.12 -3.02 0.31
CA MET A 207 -6.88 -2.83 -0.44
C MET A 207 -6.59 -1.39 -0.81
N GLU A 208 -5.30 -1.07 -0.80
CA GLU A 208 -4.80 0.18 -1.35
C GLU A 208 -4.83 0.10 -2.88
N VAL A 209 -5.52 1.04 -3.52
CA VAL A 209 -5.57 1.17 -4.99
C VAL A 209 -4.74 2.38 -5.41
N SER A 210 -3.51 2.12 -5.85
CA SER A 210 -2.60 3.17 -6.31
C SER A 210 -2.99 3.67 -7.71
N SER A 211 -2.65 4.93 -8.03
CA SER A 211 -2.87 5.48 -9.37
C SER A 211 -2.12 4.70 -10.46
N HIS A 212 -0.91 4.23 -10.16
CA HIS A 212 -0.17 3.33 -11.05
C HIS A 212 -0.95 2.05 -11.34
N ALA A 213 -1.58 1.46 -10.32
CA ALA A 213 -2.37 0.24 -10.50
C ALA A 213 -3.59 0.46 -11.40
N LEU A 214 -4.24 1.62 -11.28
CA LEU A 214 -5.37 2.00 -12.13
C LEU A 214 -4.93 2.20 -13.59
N VAL A 215 -3.85 2.94 -13.82
CA VAL A 215 -3.31 3.17 -15.18
C VAL A 215 -2.79 1.89 -15.81
N MET A 216 -2.14 1.03 -15.02
CA MET A 216 -1.55 -0.22 -15.53
C MET A 216 -2.53 -1.40 -15.57
N GLY A 217 -3.81 -1.20 -15.24
CA GLY A 217 -4.83 -2.25 -15.28
C GLY A 217 -4.63 -3.37 -14.25
N ARG A 218 -3.92 -3.11 -13.14
CA ARG A 218 -3.64 -4.14 -12.12
C ARG A 218 -4.88 -4.61 -11.38
N VAL A 219 -5.88 -3.73 -11.27
CA VAL A 219 -7.17 -4.00 -10.62
C VAL A 219 -8.29 -4.28 -11.63
N ASP A 220 -7.97 -4.45 -12.91
CA ASP A 220 -8.97 -4.85 -13.90
C ASP A 220 -9.50 -6.25 -13.58
N GLY A 221 -10.82 -6.45 -13.70
CA GLY A 221 -11.51 -7.65 -13.25
C GLY A 221 -11.94 -7.61 -11.78
N VAL A 222 -11.70 -6.49 -11.06
CA VAL A 222 -12.21 -6.27 -9.69
C VAL A 222 -13.33 -5.22 -9.73
N VAL A 223 -14.45 -5.52 -9.08
CA VAL A 223 -15.51 -4.55 -8.79
C VAL A 223 -15.58 -4.37 -7.28
N PHE A 224 -15.22 -3.17 -6.82
CA PHE A 224 -15.26 -2.84 -5.39
C PHE A 224 -16.70 -2.59 -4.92
N ASP A 225 -17.07 -3.12 -3.76
CA ASP A 225 -18.35 -2.78 -3.12
C ASP A 225 -18.35 -1.33 -2.67
N VAL A 226 -17.20 -0.87 -2.12
CA VAL A 226 -16.98 0.53 -1.74
C VAL A 226 -15.61 1.01 -2.23
N ALA A 227 -15.59 2.09 -3.00
CA ALA A 227 -14.38 2.83 -3.37
C ALA A 227 -14.23 4.07 -2.49
N VAL A 228 -13.10 4.23 -1.82
CA VAL A 228 -12.83 5.36 -0.93
C VAL A 228 -11.82 6.32 -1.56
N PHE A 229 -12.13 7.62 -1.58
CA PHE A 229 -11.19 8.70 -1.93
C PHE A 229 -10.83 9.50 -0.69
N THR A 230 -9.54 9.50 -0.32
CA THR A 230 -9.07 10.20 0.88
C THR A 230 -8.67 11.64 0.61
N ASN A 231 -7.78 11.88 -0.34
CA ASN A 231 -7.25 13.21 -0.69
C ASN A 231 -6.41 13.17 -1.97
N LEU A 232 -6.07 14.35 -2.50
CA LEU A 232 -5.07 14.50 -3.54
C LEU A 232 -4.06 15.59 -3.16
N GLY A 233 -2.78 15.21 -3.08
CA GLY A 233 -1.64 16.12 -2.95
C GLY A 233 -0.63 15.88 -4.06
N ARG A 234 0.46 16.62 -4.06
CA ARG A 234 1.53 16.47 -5.06
C ARG A 234 2.35 15.23 -4.82
N ASP A 235 2.23 14.25 -5.73
CA ASP A 235 3.00 13.00 -5.70
C ASP A 235 3.05 12.37 -7.11
N HIS A 236 3.98 11.45 -7.35
CA HIS A 236 4.06 10.62 -8.56
C HIS A 236 4.07 11.40 -9.90
N LEU A 237 4.60 12.63 -9.91
CA LEU A 237 4.78 13.43 -11.13
C LEU A 237 5.99 12.97 -11.98
N ASP A 238 6.71 11.96 -11.52
CA ASP A 238 7.67 11.15 -12.29
C ASP A 238 6.98 10.13 -13.20
N PHE A 239 5.73 9.78 -12.89
CA PHE A 239 4.91 8.84 -13.64
C PHE A 239 3.73 9.53 -14.36
N HIS A 240 3.02 10.42 -13.67
CA HIS A 240 1.92 11.20 -14.21
C HIS A 240 2.43 12.50 -14.85
N ARG A 241 1.82 12.91 -15.97
CA ARG A 241 2.21 14.12 -16.71
C ARG A 241 2.08 15.39 -15.86
N ASP A 242 1.01 15.45 -15.07
CA ASP A 242 0.65 16.57 -14.21
C ASP A 242 -0.32 16.13 -13.10
N LEU A 243 -0.74 17.07 -12.25
CA LEU A 243 -1.68 16.81 -11.17
C LEU A 243 -3.07 16.41 -11.69
N GLU A 244 -3.47 16.90 -12.86
CA GLU A 244 -4.74 16.53 -13.49
C GLU A 244 -4.75 15.08 -13.95
N ASP A 245 -3.70 14.64 -14.64
CA ASP A 245 -3.52 13.24 -15.05
C ASP A 245 -3.52 12.30 -13.83
N TYR A 246 -2.88 12.73 -12.74
CA TYR A 246 -2.87 12.00 -11.48
C TYR A 246 -4.25 11.92 -10.83
N PHE A 247 -5.02 13.01 -10.86
CA PHE A 247 -6.41 13.04 -10.38
C PHE A 247 -7.29 12.11 -11.21
N GLN A 248 -7.25 12.23 -12.54
CA GLN A 248 -8.07 11.40 -13.44
C GLN A 248 -7.77 9.91 -13.30
N ALA A 249 -6.50 9.54 -13.08
CA ALA A 249 -6.13 8.17 -12.79
C ALA A 249 -6.84 7.61 -11.55
N LYS A 250 -7.01 8.43 -10.48
CA LYS A 250 -7.75 8.02 -9.27
C LYS A 250 -9.26 8.07 -9.47
N ALA A 251 -9.77 9.06 -10.19
CA ALA A 251 -11.18 9.21 -10.48
C ALA A 251 -11.74 8.01 -11.25
N ALA A 252 -10.90 7.34 -12.06
CA ALA A 252 -11.25 6.13 -12.78
C ALA A 252 -11.70 4.96 -11.87
N LEU A 253 -11.43 5.00 -10.57
CA LEU A 253 -11.95 4.01 -9.61
C LEU A 253 -13.45 4.19 -9.36
N PHE A 254 -14.01 5.38 -9.60
CA PHE A 254 -15.39 5.76 -9.28
C PHE A 254 -16.31 5.62 -10.49
N THR A 255 -16.15 4.54 -11.25
CA THR A 255 -16.96 4.18 -12.41
C THR A 255 -17.72 2.87 -12.16
N ALA A 256 -18.85 2.66 -12.82
CA ALA A 256 -19.69 1.46 -12.67
C ALA A 256 -18.95 0.15 -13.02
N GLU A 257 -17.91 0.23 -13.83
CA GLU A 257 -17.04 -0.92 -14.16
C GLU A 257 -16.14 -1.33 -12.98
N ARG A 258 -15.85 -0.42 -12.04
CA ARG A 258 -14.84 -0.61 -10.99
C ARG A 258 -15.40 -0.59 -9.57
N ALA A 259 -16.51 0.10 -9.33
CA ALA A 259 -17.10 0.14 -7.99
C ALA A 259 -18.63 0.26 -8.01
N ARG A 260 -19.28 -0.24 -6.96
CA ARG A 260 -20.73 -0.17 -6.80
C ARG A 260 -21.17 1.13 -6.14
N ARG A 261 -20.34 1.66 -5.21
CA ARG A 261 -20.53 2.96 -4.56
C ARG A 261 -19.21 3.61 -4.20
N GLY A 262 -19.23 4.92 -4.05
CA GLY A 262 -18.10 5.73 -3.60
C GLY A 262 -18.30 6.26 -2.19
N LEU A 263 -17.18 6.50 -1.48
CA LEU A 263 -17.10 7.26 -0.23
C LEU A 263 -16.00 8.30 -0.39
N VAL A 264 -16.35 9.59 -0.39
CA VAL A 264 -15.46 10.66 -0.83
C VAL A 264 -15.26 11.70 0.26
N ASN A 265 -14.00 12.04 0.55
CA ASN A 265 -13.63 13.12 1.47
C ASN A 265 -13.94 14.49 0.85
N VAL A 266 -14.86 15.24 1.44
CA VAL A 266 -15.24 16.59 0.98
C VAL A 266 -14.46 17.71 1.67
N ASP A 267 -13.58 17.41 2.60
CA ASP A 267 -12.61 18.37 3.12
C ASP A 267 -11.52 18.69 2.08
N ASP A 268 -11.25 17.74 1.17
CA ASP A 268 -10.34 17.88 0.04
C ASP A 268 -11.06 18.47 -1.19
N GLU A 269 -10.44 19.44 -1.87
CA GLU A 269 -11.03 20.11 -3.04
C GLU A 269 -11.24 19.15 -4.22
N HIS A 270 -10.32 18.20 -4.42
CA HIS A 270 -10.43 17.19 -5.48
C HIS A 270 -11.50 16.16 -5.13
N GLY A 271 -11.74 15.90 -3.83
CA GLY A 271 -12.88 15.12 -3.39
C GLY A 271 -14.21 15.78 -3.77
N ARG A 272 -14.38 17.08 -3.48
CA ARG A 272 -15.57 17.84 -3.94
C ARG A 272 -15.72 17.83 -5.46
N ARG A 273 -14.61 17.95 -6.19
CA ARG A 273 -14.60 17.86 -7.65
C ARG A 273 -15.03 16.47 -8.15
N LEU A 274 -14.60 15.41 -7.48
CA LEU A 274 -14.92 14.02 -7.84
C LEU A 274 -16.42 13.73 -7.81
N LEU A 275 -17.18 14.37 -6.91
CA LEU A 275 -18.64 14.23 -6.84
C LEU A 275 -19.34 14.57 -8.16
N GLY A 276 -18.79 15.51 -8.93
CA GLY A 276 -19.34 15.88 -10.26
C GLY A 276 -18.88 14.99 -11.42
N GLN A 277 -18.00 14.01 -11.17
CA GLN A 277 -17.42 13.14 -12.20
C GLN A 277 -17.72 11.66 -12.00
N ALA A 278 -18.06 11.24 -10.76
CA ALA A 278 -18.42 9.86 -10.47
C ALA A 278 -19.72 9.47 -11.16
N ASP A 279 -19.76 8.28 -11.78
CA ASP A 279 -20.94 7.71 -12.43
C ASP A 279 -21.61 6.60 -11.59
N ILE A 280 -21.25 6.54 -10.29
CA ILE A 280 -21.80 5.63 -9.28
C ILE A 280 -22.41 6.42 -8.12
N PRO A 281 -23.30 5.84 -7.30
CA PRO A 281 -23.75 6.45 -6.06
C PRO A 281 -22.58 6.78 -5.13
N VAL A 282 -22.51 8.02 -4.63
CA VAL A 282 -21.42 8.48 -3.76
C VAL A 282 -22.01 9.03 -2.47
N LEU A 283 -21.46 8.58 -1.35
CA LEU A 283 -21.59 9.19 -0.03
C LEU A 283 -20.34 10.01 0.28
N THR A 284 -20.51 10.99 1.12
CA THR A 284 -19.46 11.95 1.50
C THR A 284 -19.02 11.75 2.94
N PHE A 285 -17.78 12.10 3.25
CA PHE A 285 -17.33 12.18 4.64
C PHE A 285 -16.49 13.42 4.91
N SER A 286 -16.53 13.91 6.15
CA SER A 286 -15.77 15.05 6.63
C SER A 286 -15.31 14.86 8.07
N ALA A 287 -14.06 15.21 8.36
CA ALA A 287 -13.52 15.33 9.72
C ALA A 287 -13.15 16.77 10.09
N ALA A 288 -13.27 17.73 9.14
CA ALA A 288 -12.94 19.14 9.34
C ALA A 288 -14.17 20.04 9.46
N GLY A 289 -15.38 19.45 9.58
CA GLY A 289 -16.64 20.17 9.82
C GLY A 289 -17.38 20.60 8.55
N SER A 290 -17.00 20.08 7.37
CA SER A 290 -17.82 20.25 6.17
C SER A 290 -19.14 19.48 6.30
N ASP A 291 -20.18 19.94 5.60
CA ASP A 291 -21.44 19.19 5.51
C ASP A 291 -21.21 17.92 4.67
N ALA A 292 -21.51 16.76 5.27
CA ALA A 292 -21.28 15.46 4.68
C ALA A 292 -22.22 14.40 5.29
N ASP A 293 -22.38 13.27 4.58
CA ASP A 293 -23.20 12.15 5.05
C ASP A 293 -22.60 11.52 6.31
N TRP A 294 -21.28 11.30 6.32
CA TRP A 294 -20.52 10.84 7.48
C TRP A 294 -19.68 11.99 8.05
N ARG A 295 -19.75 12.24 9.35
CA ARG A 295 -19.04 13.37 9.98
C ARG A 295 -18.38 12.95 11.29
N ALA A 296 -17.17 13.45 11.53
CA ALA A 296 -16.57 13.41 12.86
C ALA A 296 -16.91 14.72 13.61
N VAL A 297 -17.48 14.59 14.79
CA VAL A 297 -17.76 15.72 15.69
C VAL A 297 -17.14 15.44 17.07
N ASP A 298 -17.06 16.46 17.93
CA ASP A 298 -16.48 16.37 19.29
C ASP A 298 -15.07 15.75 19.27
N VAL A 299 -14.23 16.25 18.36
CA VAL A 299 -12.88 15.70 18.15
C VAL A 299 -11.94 16.12 19.28
N GLU A 300 -11.38 15.14 19.97
CA GLU A 300 -10.35 15.30 21.00
C GLU A 300 -9.07 14.63 20.55
N LEU A 301 -7.98 15.42 20.44
CA LEU A 301 -6.66 14.94 20.05
C LEU A 301 -5.73 14.85 21.27
N SER A 302 -4.99 13.75 21.37
CA SER A 302 -3.97 13.57 22.39
C SER A 302 -2.74 12.84 21.82
N ALA A 303 -1.62 12.84 22.55
CA ALA A 303 -0.44 12.09 22.15
C ALA A 303 -0.66 10.56 22.17
N SER A 304 -1.68 10.07 22.88
CA SER A 304 -2.03 8.65 22.95
C SER A 304 -3.05 8.20 21.89
N GLY A 305 -3.66 9.14 21.17
CA GLY A 305 -4.66 8.83 20.15
C GLY A 305 -5.70 9.93 20.00
N SER A 306 -6.74 9.64 19.28
CA SER A 306 -7.85 10.57 18.97
C SER A 306 -9.17 9.95 19.38
N ARG A 307 -10.12 10.78 19.89
CA ARG A 307 -11.51 10.42 20.15
C ARG A 307 -12.41 11.36 19.38
N PHE A 308 -13.54 10.86 18.93
CA PHE A 308 -14.57 11.64 18.25
C PHE A 308 -15.89 10.89 18.24
N THR A 309 -16.96 11.57 17.87
CA THR A 309 -18.24 10.92 17.59
C THR A 309 -18.43 10.84 16.07
N ALA A 310 -18.54 9.62 15.51
CA ALA A 310 -18.91 9.42 14.12
C ALA A 310 -20.44 9.56 13.98
N ILE A 311 -20.89 10.49 13.14
CA ILE A 311 -22.31 10.69 12.81
C ILE A 311 -22.56 10.07 11.45
N GLY A 312 -23.49 9.12 11.38
CA GLY A 312 -23.88 8.44 10.14
C GLY A 312 -24.92 9.22 9.31
N PRO A 313 -25.23 8.76 8.10
CA PRO A 313 -26.22 9.40 7.19
C PRO A 313 -27.63 9.46 7.76
N ASP A 314 -27.99 8.56 8.65
CA ASP A 314 -29.26 8.50 9.36
C ASP A 314 -29.30 9.36 10.63
N GLY A 315 -28.22 10.05 10.94
CA GLY A 315 -28.04 10.86 12.15
C GLY A 315 -27.64 10.04 13.39
N SER A 316 -27.41 8.74 13.27
CA SER A 316 -26.90 7.91 14.37
C SER A 316 -25.51 8.39 14.82
N ALA A 317 -25.25 8.31 16.13
CA ALA A 317 -24.02 8.80 16.74
C ALA A 317 -23.25 7.63 17.37
N HIS A 318 -22.00 7.45 16.94
CA HIS A 318 -21.14 6.33 17.34
C HIS A 318 -19.86 6.86 17.97
N PRO A 319 -19.71 6.81 19.32
CA PRO A 319 -18.46 7.17 19.97
C PRO A 319 -17.29 6.32 19.45
N THR A 320 -16.25 6.98 18.98
CA THR A 320 -15.14 6.34 18.29
C THR A 320 -13.81 6.75 18.92
N SER A 321 -12.88 5.82 19.05
CA SER A 321 -11.51 6.11 19.46
C SER A 321 -10.51 5.32 18.61
N VAL A 322 -9.35 5.92 18.41
CA VAL A 322 -8.24 5.31 17.65
C VAL A 322 -6.91 5.64 18.32
N ALA A 323 -6.02 4.65 18.45
CA ALA A 323 -4.70 4.81 19.05
C ALA A 323 -3.70 5.51 18.12
N LEU A 324 -4.16 6.49 17.35
CA LEU A 324 -3.37 7.31 16.41
C LEU A 324 -3.68 8.79 16.65
N PRO A 325 -2.68 9.63 16.93
CA PRO A 325 -2.86 11.06 17.07
C PRO A 325 -3.12 11.75 15.72
N GLY A 326 -3.83 12.88 15.74
CA GLY A 326 -3.94 13.79 14.62
C GLY A 326 -5.28 13.76 13.88
N ASP A 327 -5.66 14.93 13.39
CA ASP A 327 -6.88 15.20 12.66
C ASP A 327 -7.02 14.34 11.39
N PHE A 328 -5.94 14.18 10.63
CA PHE A 328 -5.94 13.31 9.45
C PHE A 328 -6.16 11.83 9.81
N ASN A 329 -5.79 11.38 11.03
CA ASN A 329 -6.11 10.03 11.49
C ASN A 329 -7.56 9.90 11.96
N VAL A 330 -8.18 10.98 12.43
CA VAL A 330 -9.64 11.05 12.62
C VAL A 330 -10.36 10.84 11.28
N ALA A 331 -9.92 11.53 10.20
CA ALA A 331 -10.48 11.34 8.86
C ALA A 331 -10.27 9.90 8.34
N ASN A 332 -9.08 9.32 8.54
CA ASN A 332 -8.79 7.94 8.15
C ASN A 332 -9.65 6.93 8.93
N ALA A 333 -9.84 7.14 10.25
CA ALA A 333 -10.67 6.28 11.09
C ALA A 333 -12.17 6.40 10.72
N LEU A 334 -12.65 7.62 10.49
CA LEU A 334 -14.00 7.85 10.00
C LEU A 334 -14.25 7.15 8.66
N ALA A 335 -13.30 7.28 7.72
CA ALA A 335 -13.37 6.61 6.42
C ALA A 335 -13.37 5.08 6.56
N ALA A 336 -12.59 4.53 7.50
CA ALA A 336 -12.55 3.09 7.78
C ALA A 336 -13.90 2.58 8.32
N VAL A 337 -14.49 3.28 9.29
CA VAL A 337 -15.84 2.96 9.84
C VAL A 337 -16.88 3.10 8.74
N ALA A 338 -16.95 4.26 8.09
CA ALA A 338 -17.96 4.55 7.08
C ALA A 338 -17.92 3.55 5.92
N ALA A 339 -16.72 3.26 5.36
CA ALA A 339 -16.57 2.29 4.27
C ALA A 339 -17.04 0.88 4.68
N SER A 340 -16.75 0.47 5.90
CA SER A 340 -17.16 -0.85 6.40
C SER A 340 -18.67 -0.92 6.69
N VAL A 341 -19.27 0.16 7.20
CA VAL A 341 -20.74 0.24 7.37
C VAL A 341 -21.44 0.22 6.01
N GLU A 342 -20.92 0.97 5.04
CA GLU A 342 -21.45 0.98 3.67
C GLU A 342 -21.27 -0.37 2.95
N ALA A 343 -20.32 -1.17 3.41
CA ALA A 343 -20.16 -2.55 2.99
C ALA A 343 -21.08 -3.53 3.75
N GLY A 344 -21.87 -3.07 4.75
CA GLY A 344 -22.93 -3.83 5.40
C GLY A 344 -22.63 -4.26 6.84
N TYR A 345 -21.69 -3.64 7.53
CA TYR A 345 -21.38 -3.91 8.94
C TYR A 345 -22.07 -2.94 9.89
N ASP A 346 -22.27 -3.37 11.12
CA ASP A 346 -22.78 -2.54 12.21
C ASP A 346 -21.71 -1.55 12.69
N ALA A 347 -22.08 -0.27 12.83
CA ALA A 347 -21.17 0.80 13.19
C ALA A 347 -20.61 0.65 14.61
N ASP A 348 -21.43 0.23 15.59
CA ASP A 348 -21.00 0.08 16.98
C ASP A 348 -20.01 -1.07 17.13
N LEU A 349 -20.19 -2.14 16.34
CA LEU A 349 -19.24 -3.26 16.28
C LEU A 349 -17.88 -2.78 15.77
N LEU A 350 -17.85 -1.96 14.72
CA LEU A 350 -16.62 -1.44 14.12
C LEU A 350 -15.91 -0.43 15.02
N THR A 351 -16.64 0.48 15.65
CA THR A 351 -16.05 1.48 16.57
C THR A 351 -15.48 0.82 17.82
N ALA A 352 -16.15 -0.21 18.35
CA ALA A 352 -15.63 -1.03 19.44
C ALA A 352 -14.35 -1.79 19.01
N GLY A 353 -14.35 -2.32 17.78
CA GLY A 353 -13.17 -2.97 17.19
C GLY A 353 -11.98 -2.02 17.02
N LEU A 354 -12.23 -0.80 16.55
CA LEU A 354 -11.21 0.25 16.45
C LEU A 354 -10.62 0.63 17.81
N ALA A 355 -11.46 0.76 18.82
CA ALA A 355 -11.02 1.09 20.19
C ALA A 355 -10.13 -0.01 20.78
N ALA A 356 -10.37 -1.27 20.41
CA ALA A 356 -9.59 -2.42 20.85
C ALA A 356 -8.32 -2.63 20.01
N ALA A 357 -8.28 -2.07 18.80
CA ALA A 357 -7.15 -2.19 17.88
C ALA A 357 -5.96 -1.37 18.38
N GLY A 358 -4.76 -1.90 18.18
CA GLY A 358 -3.52 -1.13 18.29
C GLY A 358 -3.42 -0.08 17.18
N GLY A 359 -2.31 0.64 17.15
CA GLY A 359 -1.99 1.56 16.05
C GLY A 359 -1.80 0.84 14.71
N VAL A 360 -1.41 1.61 13.71
CA VAL A 360 -1.03 1.07 12.39
C VAL A 360 0.49 1.03 12.30
N PRO A 361 1.11 -0.11 11.93
CA PRO A 361 2.55 -0.23 11.87
C PRO A 361 3.22 0.89 11.05
N GLY A 362 4.16 1.61 11.68
CA GLY A 362 4.89 2.71 11.08
C GLY A 362 4.06 3.94 10.68
N ARG A 363 2.92 4.18 11.33
CA ARG A 363 2.07 5.37 11.13
C ARG A 363 1.84 6.07 12.47
N LEU A 364 2.71 7.04 12.80
CA LEU A 364 2.79 7.63 14.13
C LEU A 364 2.67 6.56 15.25
N GLU A 365 3.28 5.42 15.00
CA GLU A 365 3.22 4.25 15.88
C GLU A 365 4.01 4.52 17.16
N ARG A 366 3.36 4.41 18.30
CA ARG A 366 4.00 4.64 19.60
C ARG A 366 4.89 3.46 19.99
N VAL A 367 6.06 3.80 20.51
CA VAL A 367 6.97 2.84 21.16
C VAL A 367 6.99 3.12 22.65
N GLU A 368 6.54 2.15 23.45
CA GLU A 368 6.41 2.28 24.90
C GLU A 368 7.31 1.28 25.62
N ALA A 369 8.11 1.79 26.54
CA ALA A 369 8.98 1.02 27.43
C ALA A 369 8.98 1.59 28.87
N GLY A 370 7.93 2.34 29.23
CA GLY A 370 7.78 2.95 30.59
C GLY A 370 8.42 4.33 30.73
N GLN A 371 8.85 4.96 29.64
CA GLN A 371 9.41 6.31 29.61
C GLN A 371 8.33 7.39 29.86
N ASP A 372 8.76 8.58 30.31
CA ASP A 372 7.92 9.75 30.61
C ASP A 372 7.85 10.80 29.48
N PHE A 373 8.22 10.41 28.27
CA PHE A 373 8.13 11.16 27.03
C PHE A 373 7.57 10.27 25.90
N THR A 374 7.12 10.87 24.83
CA THR A 374 6.51 10.12 23.72
C THR A 374 7.58 9.77 22.67
N VAL A 375 7.61 8.52 22.21
CA VAL A 375 8.38 8.08 21.04
C VAL A 375 7.41 7.55 19.99
N VAL A 376 7.51 8.07 18.76
CA VAL A 376 6.69 7.64 17.62
C VAL A 376 7.55 7.32 16.41
N VAL A 377 7.20 6.26 15.71
CA VAL A 377 7.82 5.84 14.44
C VAL A 377 6.84 6.09 13.29
N ASP A 378 7.31 6.76 12.24
CA ASP A 378 6.46 7.14 11.11
C ASP A 378 7.14 6.92 9.75
N TYR A 379 6.34 6.60 8.75
CA TYR A 379 6.78 6.42 7.36
C TYR A 379 6.96 7.72 6.58
N SER A 380 6.89 8.87 7.22
CA SER A 380 7.05 10.19 6.59
C SER A 380 8.44 10.35 5.98
N HIS A 381 8.52 10.18 4.66
CA HIS A 381 9.72 10.26 3.84
C HIS A 381 9.59 11.26 2.68
N LYS A 382 8.59 12.17 2.77
CA LYS A 382 8.30 13.25 1.82
C LYS A 382 8.06 14.55 2.58
N PRO A 383 8.33 15.72 1.96
CA PRO A 383 8.14 17.01 2.63
C PRO A 383 6.73 17.21 3.21
N ASP A 384 5.69 16.96 2.43
CA ASP A 384 4.30 17.16 2.86
C ASP A 384 3.91 16.25 4.03
N ALA A 385 4.37 14.98 4.01
CA ALA A 385 4.14 14.03 5.09
C ALA A 385 4.85 14.45 6.39
N LEU A 386 6.10 14.94 6.28
CA LEU A 386 6.85 15.47 7.43
C LEU A 386 6.18 16.72 8.00
N THR A 387 5.68 17.61 7.12
CA THR A 387 4.91 18.80 7.53
C THR A 387 3.67 18.38 8.32
N ALA A 388 2.90 17.42 7.81
CA ALA A 388 1.69 16.94 8.47
C ALA A 388 2.00 16.24 9.81
N ALA A 389 3.03 15.40 9.88
CA ALA A 389 3.44 14.74 11.12
C ALA A 389 3.86 15.76 12.19
N LEU A 390 4.66 16.78 11.81
CA LEU A 390 5.10 17.84 12.73
C LEU A 390 3.93 18.72 13.18
N ALA A 391 3.03 19.10 12.27
CA ALA A 391 1.84 19.87 12.60
C ALA A 391 0.92 19.12 13.57
N THR A 392 0.85 17.80 13.45
CA THR A 392 0.12 16.94 14.37
C THR A 392 0.78 16.84 15.74
N LEU A 393 2.11 16.61 15.79
CA LEU A 393 2.81 16.33 17.05
C LEU A 393 3.09 17.60 17.86
N ARG A 394 3.35 18.72 17.21
CA ARG A 394 3.71 19.98 17.89
C ARG A 394 2.67 20.47 18.89
N PRO A 395 1.36 20.48 18.60
CA PRO A 395 0.34 20.89 19.56
C PRO A 395 0.15 19.94 20.74
N LEU A 396 0.64 18.71 20.64
CA LEU A 396 0.44 17.66 21.65
C LEU A 396 1.46 17.74 22.79
N THR A 397 2.45 18.63 22.70
CA THR A 397 3.45 18.84 23.76
C THR A 397 3.82 20.30 23.96
N ALA A 398 4.03 20.69 25.22
CA ALA A 398 4.72 21.91 25.58
C ALA A 398 6.26 21.75 25.63
N GLY A 399 6.74 20.50 25.58
CA GLY A 399 8.15 20.14 25.51
C GLY A 399 8.74 20.28 24.10
N ARG A 400 9.87 19.64 23.88
CA ARG A 400 10.56 19.66 22.59
C ARG A 400 10.04 18.59 21.64
N VAL A 401 10.13 18.86 20.33
CA VAL A 401 10.00 17.85 19.27
C VAL A 401 11.40 17.55 18.73
N ILE A 402 11.86 16.32 18.94
CA ILE A 402 13.15 15.80 18.50
C ILE A 402 12.89 14.86 17.31
N VAL A 403 13.54 15.10 16.19
CA VAL A 403 13.29 14.32 14.96
C VAL A 403 14.55 13.60 14.51
N VAL A 404 14.45 12.30 14.29
CA VAL A 404 15.45 11.50 13.57
C VAL A 404 14.99 11.36 12.11
N LEU A 405 15.79 11.86 11.17
CA LEU A 405 15.44 11.92 9.74
C LEU A 405 16.56 11.39 8.86
N GLY A 406 16.24 10.44 8.00
CA GLY A 406 17.06 10.02 6.87
C GLY A 406 16.34 10.21 5.54
N ALA A 407 17.09 10.06 4.44
CA ALA A 407 16.54 10.04 3.08
C ALA A 407 17.08 8.84 2.30
N GLY A 408 16.24 8.28 1.41
CA GLY A 408 16.63 7.14 0.58
C GLY A 408 17.53 7.56 -0.60
N GLY A 409 18.50 6.69 -0.93
CA GLY A 409 19.28 6.72 -2.16
C GLY A 409 18.48 6.17 -3.36
N ASP A 410 18.97 6.41 -4.58
CA ASP A 410 18.34 5.99 -5.85
C ASP A 410 16.87 6.41 -5.96
N ARG A 411 16.54 7.57 -5.41
CA ARG A 411 15.23 8.23 -5.39
C ARG A 411 15.41 9.70 -5.73
N ASP A 412 14.29 10.45 -5.81
CA ASP A 412 14.30 11.89 -6.07
C ASP A 412 15.26 12.63 -5.11
N PRO A 413 16.42 13.17 -5.58
CA PRO A 413 17.34 13.90 -4.74
C PRO A 413 16.83 15.32 -4.41
N GLY A 414 15.92 15.86 -5.21
CA GLY A 414 15.39 17.22 -5.04
C GLY A 414 14.57 17.39 -3.77
N LYS A 415 13.97 16.32 -3.26
CA LYS A 415 13.20 16.36 -2.00
C LYS A 415 14.08 16.48 -0.75
N ARG A 416 15.35 16.04 -0.79
CA ARG A 416 16.22 15.95 0.38
C ARG A 416 16.43 17.28 1.11
N PRO A 417 16.84 18.38 0.42
CA PRO A 417 16.97 19.68 1.09
C PRO A 417 15.61 20.23 1.55
N ILE A 418 14.52 19.95 0.85
CA ILE A 418 13.19 20.38 1.27
C ILE A 418 12.78 19.67 2.58
N MET A 419 13.03 18.37 2.71
CA MET A 419 12.80 17.61 3.93
C MET A 419 13.61 18.17 5.11
N GLY A 420 14.92 18.45 4.91
CA GLY A 420 15.77 19.09 5.91
C GLY A 420 15.23 20.45 6.35
N GLY A 421 14.77 21.27 5.40
CA GLY A 421 14.17 22.57 5.64
C GLY A 421 12.88 22.49 6.47
N VAL A 422 11.95 21.62 6.07
CA VAL A 422 10.68 21.42 6.78
C VAL A 422 10.92 21.00 8.23
N VAL A 423 11.79 19.99 8.45
CA VAL A 423 12.02 19.49 9.80
C VAL A 423 12.78 20.51 10.67
N SER A 424 13.78 21.18 10.11
CA SER A 424 14.52 22.20 10.87
C SER A 424 13.69 23.44 11.26
N GLN A 425 12.60 23.70 10.57
CA GLN A 425 11.62 24.75 10.91
C GLN A 425 10.60 24.28 11.95
N GLY A 426 10.15 23.02 11.87
CA GLY A 426 9.07 22.46 12.70
C GLY A 426 9.52 21.83 14.01
N ALA A 427 10.76 21.35 14.10
CA ALA A 427 11.32 20.67 15.26
C ALA A 427 12.20 21.61 16.12
N ASP A 428 12.55 21.13 17.33
CA ASP A 428 13.54 21.78 18.21
C ASP A 428 14.93 21.15 18.03
N VAL A 429 14.99 19.84 17.75
CA VAL A 429 16.22 19.12 17.44
C VAL A 429 16.00 18.26 16.19
N LEU A 430 16.93 18.31 15.25
CA LEU A 430 16.97 17.45 14.09
C LEU A 430 18.26 16.61 14.08
N ILE A 431 18.12 15.30 14.11
CA ILE A 431 19.23 14.36 13.96
C ILE A 431 19.15 13.76 12.54
N VAL A 432 20.10 14.16 11.69
CA VAL A 432 20.19 13.66 10.31
C VAL A 432 21.00 12.36 10.31
N THR A 433 20.43 11.32 9.70
CA THR A 433 21.00 9.95 9.70
C THR A 433 20.79 9.24 8.35
N ASP A 434 21.31 8.02 8.23
CA ASP A 434 21.07 7.17 7.06
C ASP A 434 19.68 6.53 7.13
N ASP A 435 19.06 6.41 5.96
CA ASP A 435 17.82 5.63 5.75
C ASP A 435 18.17 4.34 4.97
N ASN A 436 17.84 4.24 3.70
CA ASN A 436 18.28 3.23 2.76
C ASN A 436 19.20 3.88 1.72
N PRO A 437 20.53 3.92 1.92
CA PRO A 437 21.45 4.57 0.97
C PRO A 437 21.44 3.93 -0.41
N ARG A 438 21.15 2.63 -0.49
CA ARG A 438 21.20 1.81 -1.70
C ARG A 438 22.59 1.89 -2.35
N THR A 439 22.68 2.36 -3.61
CA THR A 439 23.97 2.47 -4.32
C THR A 439 24.62 3.84 -4.18
N GLU A 440 23.95 4.82 -3.55
CA GLU A 440 24.51 6.15 -3.34
C GLU A 440 25.37 6.22 -2.06
N ALA A 441 26.38 7.09 -2.07
CA ALA A 441 27.21 7.37 -0.90
C ALA A 441 26.36 8.01 0.23
N PRO A 442 26.30 7.40 1.43
CA PRO A 442 25.40 7.85 2.51
C PRO A 442 25.67 9.28 2.99
N ASP A 443 26.95 9.68 3.03
CA ASP A 443 27.37 11.03 3.40
C ASP A 443 26.87 12.10 2.41
N ALA A 444 26.83 11.80 1.12
CA ALA A 444 26.29 12.71 0.11
C ALA A 444 24.78 12.91 0.28
N ILE A 445 24.04 11.86 0.67
CA ILE A 445 22.62 11.94 0.96
C ILE A 445 22.38 12.83 2.18
N ARG A 446 23.11 12.61 3.29
CA ARG A 446 23.01 13.42 4.51
C ARG A 446 23.37 14.88 4.24
N ALA A 447 24.44 15.15 3.48
CA ALA A 447 24.84 16.48 3.10
C ALA A 447 23.73 17.23 2.33
N ALA A 448 22.98 16.52 1.44
CA ALA A 448 21.86 17.10 0.72
C ALA A 448 20.68 17.46 1.65
N VAL A 449 20.40 16.66 2.68
CA VAL A 449 19.40 17.00 3.71
C VAL A 449 19.87 18.19 4.54
N LEU A 450 21.12 18.18 5.00
CA LEU A 450 21.74 19.26 5.79
C LEU A 450 21.76 20.61 5.04
N ALA A 451 21.91 20.59 3.72
CA ALA A 451 21.88 21.83 2.91
C ALA A 451 20.57 22.62 3.06
N GLY A 452 19.47 21.93 3.34
CA GLY A 452 18.16 22.55 3.55
C GLY A 452 17.94 23.13 4.95
N THR A 453 18.77 22.77 5.95
CA THR A 453 18.52 23.12 7.36
C THR A 453 18.96 24.53 7.74
N ARG A 454 19.71 25.23 6.88
CA ARG A 454 20.39 26.51 7.19
C ARG A 454 19.46 27.65 7.63
N ALA A 455 18.20 27.63 7.21
CA ALA A 455 17.20 28.64 7.56
C ALA A 455 16.28 28.21 8.71
N GLY A 456 16.51 27.01 9.26
CA GLY A 456 15.70 26.45 10.34
C GLY A 456 16.15 26.94 11.72
N ARG A 457 15.30 26.68 12.72
CA ARG A 457 15.56 27.02 14.13
C ARG A 457 16.07 25.84 14.96
N ALA A 458 15.94 24.62 14.45
CA ALA A 458 16.31 23.41 15.18
C ALA A 458 17.83 23.34 15.42
N GLU A 459 18.22 22.80 16.57
CA GLU A 459 19.58 22.28 16.74
C GLU A 459 19.76 21.10 15.78
N VAL A 460 20.78 21.15 14.91
CA VAL A 460 21.03 20.12 13.89
C VAL A 460 22.25 19.29 14.28
N VAL A 461 22.08 17.97 14.31
CA VAL A 461 23.14 17.00 14.62
C VAL A 461 23.23 16.01 13.46
N GLU A 462 24.42 15.62 13.04
CA GLU A 462 24.63 14.57 12.04
C GLU A 462 25.20 13.31 12.72
N ILE A 463 24.51 12.18 12.54
CA ILE A 463 24.93 10.86 13.01
C ILE A 463 24.56 9.84 11.93
N GLY A 464 25.55 9.34 11.16
CA GLY A 464 25.28 8.44 10.04
C GLY A 464 24.64 7.11 10.46
N ASP A 465 25.16 6.46 11.51
CA ASP A 465 24.57 5.24 12.05
C ASP A 465 23.18 5.51 12.65
N ARG A 466 22.16 4.88 12.07
CA ARG A 466 20.75 5.12 12.45
C ARG A 466 20.43 4.66 13.86
N ARG A 467 21.05 3.57 14.36
CA ARG A 467 20.87 3.13 15.76
C ARG A 467 21.44 4.16 16.71
N LEU A 468 22.62 4.67 16.45
CA LEU A 468 23.24 5.72 17.25
C LEU A 468 22.44 7.03 17.21
N ALA A 469 21.83 7.35 16.07
CA ALA A 469 20.94 8.51 15.94
C ALA A 469 19.67 8.36 16.79
N ILE A 470 19.05 7.19 16.79
CA ILE A 470 17.88 6.87 17.65
C ILE A 470 18.28 6.92 19.13
N ARG A 471 19.40 6.32 19.50
CA ARG A 471 19.96 6.39 20.87
C ARG A 471 20.15 7.84 21.32
N GLU A 472 20.74 8.68 20.47
CA GLU A 472 20.98 10.09 20.81
C GLU A 472 19.66 10.86 20.98
N ALA A 473 18.65 10.59 20.16
CA ALA A 473 17.32 11.18 20.30
C ALA A 473 16.68 10.80 21.64
N VAL A 474 16.70 9.50 21.99
CA VAL A 474 16.20 8.96 23.26
C VAL A 474 16.96 9.57 24.44
N ARG A 475 18.30 9.66 24.38
CA ARG A 475 19.14 10.23 25.44
C ARG A 475 18.85 11.72 25.70
N ARG A 476 18.52 12.48 24.65
CA ARG A 476 18.24 13.93 24.73
C ARG A 476 16.83 14.23 25.22
N ALA A 477 15.91 13.31 25.10
CA ALA A 477 14.52 13.51 25.47
C ALA A 477 14.38 13.73 27.00
N SER A 478 13.49 14.61 27.38
CA SER A 478 13.10 14.92 28.76
C SER A 478 11.61 14.62 28.96
N PRO A 479 11.11 14.56 30.19
CA PRO A 479 9.69 14.38 30.47
C PRO A 479 8.82 15.33 29.65
N GLY A 480 7.83 14.80 28.95
CA GLY A 480 6.92 15.55 28.09
C GLY A 480 7.44 15.88 26.67
N ASP A 481 8.69 15.57 26.32
CA ASP A 481 9.18 15.70 24.93
C ASP A 481 8.51 14.68 24.00
N ILE A 482 8.57 14.93 22.68
CA ILE A 482 8.19 13.98 21.64
C ILE A 482 9.41 13.69 20.76
N VAL A 483 9.74 12.41 20.59
CA VAL A 483 10.72 11.90 19.63
C VAL A 483 9.98 11.32 18.45
N LEU A 484 10.22 11.88 17.24
CA LEU A 484 9.72 11.36 15.96
C LEU A 484 10.88 10.67 15.22
N ILE A 485 10.76 9.37 14.97
CA ILE A 485 11.67 8.60 14.11
C ILE A 485 11.00 8.47 12.75
N ALA A 486 11.48 9.25 11.76
CA ALA A 486 10.84 9.40 10.46
C ALA A 486 11.62 8.69 9.34
N GLY A 487 10.88 8.28 8.31
CA GLY A 487 11.41 7.73 7.07
C GLY A 487 11.02 6.29 6.82
N LYS A 488 11.47 5.35 7.66
CA LYS A 488 11.31 3.91 7.46
C LYS A 488 9.96 3.35 7.89
N GLY A 489 9.36 3.92 8.95
CA GLY A 489 8.07 3.45 9.47
C GLY A 489 8.06 1.95 9.78
N HIS A 490 7.33 1.17 8.97
CA HIS A 490 7.17 -0.28 9.13
C HIS A 490 8.29 -1.12 8.50
N GLU A 491 9.24 -0.52 7.79
CA GLU A 491 10.32 -1.26 7.14
C GLU A 491 11.21 -1.99 8.15
N THR A 492 11.52 -3.26 7.84
CA THR A 492 12.33 -4.14 8.71
C THR A 492 13.75 -4.36 8.18
N GLY A 493 14.18 -3.54 7.23
CA GLY A 493 15.52 -3.64 6.62
C GLY A 493 16.12 -2.28 6.29
N GLN A 494 17.46 -2.23 6.21
CA GLN A 494 18.25 -1.12 5.68
C GLN A 494 19.05 -1.62 4.49
N GLU A 495 18.82 -1.04 3.31
CA GLU A 495 19.49 -1.42 2.07
C GLU A 495 20.74 -0.58 1.85
N ILE A 496 21.91 -1.24 1.80
CA ILE A 496 23.23 -0.64 1.57
C ILE A 496 23.94 -1.48 0.50
N ASP A 497 24.37 -0.86 -0.61
CA ASP A 497 25.07 -1.52 -1.73
C ASP A 497 24.36 -2.81 -2.23
N GLY A 498 23.03 -2.77 -2.31
CA GLY A 498 22.20 -3.90 -2.76
C GLY A 498 22.03 -5.02 -1.72
N VAL A 499 22.59 -4.86 -0.51
CA VAL A 499 22.39 -5.80 0.60
C VAL A 499 21.39 -5.22 1.58
N VAL A 500 20.36 -6.00 1.94
CA VAL A 500 19.38 -5.62 2.95
C VAL A 500 19.81 -6.16 4.31
N HIS A 501 20.17 -5.27 5.21
CA HIS A 501 20.49 -5.59 6.59
C HIS A 501 19.25 -5.50 7.46
N PRO A 502 19.00 -6.43 8.40
CA PRO A 502 17.86 -6.34 9.33
C PRO A 502 17.92 -5.04 10.14
N PHE A 503 16.89 -4.22 10.07
CA PHE A 503 16.77 -2.98 10.82
C PHE A 503 15.29 -2.55 10.91
N ASP A 504 14.78 -2.44 12.13
CA ASP A 504 13.42 -1.99 12.42
C ASP A 504 13.48 -0.86 13.45
N ASP A 505 13.02 0.34 13.06
CA ASP A 505 13.04 1.53 13.92
C ASP A 505 12.31 1.30 15.25
N ARG A 506 11.24 0.51 15.24
CA ARG A 506 10.41 0.22 16.44
C ARG A 506 11.18 -0.64 17.45
N VAL A 507 11.82 -1.68 16.93
CA VAL A 507 12.64 -2.59 17.76
C VAL A 507 13.83 -1.86 18.33
N VAL A 508 14.54 -1.10 17.48
CA VAL A 508 15.70 -0.31 17.91
C VAL A 508 15.30 0.74 18.94
N ALA A 509 14.20 1.45 18.73
CA ALA A 509 13.71 2.44 19.70
C ALA A 509 13.35 1.79 21.05
N ALA A 510 12.68 0.64 21.05
CA ALA A 510 12.36 -0.09 22.28
C ALA A 510 13.62 -0.56 23.02
N GLU A 511 14.62 -1.07 22.31
CA GLU A 511 15.91 -1.47 22.89
C GLU A 511 16.66 -0.28 23.50
N GLU A 512 16.72 0.86 22.81
CA GLU A 512 17.42 2.06 23.31
C GLU A 512 16.65 2.73 24.47
N LEU A 513 15.33 2.62 24.52
CA LEU A 513 14.52 3.04 25.66
C LEU A 513 14.78 2.14 26.89
N ALA A 514 14.84 0.82 26.71
CA ALA A 514 15.12 -0.13 27.79
C ALA A 514 16.56 -0.02 28.33
N ALA A 515 17.50 0.49 27.53
CA ALA A 515 18.91 0.69 27.90
C ALA A 515 19.17 2.05 28.58
N ARG A 516 18.19 2.96 28.65
CA ARG A 516 18.31 4.29 29.24
C ARG A 516 18.20 4.24 30.78
#